data_27929affdc620210f41c51d043b83847
#
_entry.id   27929affdc620210f41c51d043b83847
#
_cell.length_a   1.000
_cell.length_b   1.000
_cell.length_c   1.000
_cell.angle_alpha   90.00
_cell.angle_beta   90.00
_cell.angle_gamma   90.00
#
_symmetry.space_group_name_H-M   'P 1'
#
loop_
_entity.id
_entity.type
_entity.pdbx_description
1 polymer ?
#
loop_
_entity_poly.entity_id
_entity_poly.type
_entity_poly.pdbx_seq_one_letter_code
_entity_poly.pdbx_strand_id
1 'polypeptide(L)'
;DRKRTALALLVVLIFAGIFGRINIPIENEPEIIIPVVYVGVGLNGISPEDSERLLLKPIEDEIRGIEGIDELQGFAYENYAVAIVQFEAAETMKQSLDKVRDAVNDAKVKFPDDTKEPIVSEVSFEDNPTIVLSIDSKTASERYLLNLAQEIKKELELIPSIFEAQLAGA
;
A
#
# COMPACT_ATOMS: atom_id res chain seq x y z
N ASP A 1 -3.47 -38.98 -50.01
CA ASP A 1 -4.36 -38.09 -49.25
C ASP A 1 -3.89 -37.87 -47.76
N ARG A 2 -3.35 -38.92 -47.09
CA ARG A 2 -2.88 -38.82 -45.69
C ARG A 2 -1.82 -37.73 -45.45
N LYS A 3 -0.93 -37.44 -46.43
CA LYS A 3 0.09 -36.41 -46.29
C LYS A 3 -0.52 -34.99 -46.29
N ARG A 4 -1.56 -34.77 -47.07
CA ARG A 4 -2.24 -33.47 -47.18
C ARG A 4 -3.06 -33.18 -45.92
N THR A 5 -3.74 -34.21 -45.37
CA THR A 5 -4.48 -34.06 -44.12
C THR A 5 -3.56 -33.85 -42.90
N ALA A 6 -2.40 -34.54 -42.88
CA ALA A 6 -1.40 -34.31 -41.82
C ALA A 6 -0.82 -32.88 -41.85
N LEU A 7 -0.56 -32.36 -43.07
CA LEU A 7 -0.02 -31.01 -43.24
C LEU A 7 -1.06 -29.93 -42.86
N ALA A 8 -2.33 -30.17 -43.22
CA ALA A 8 -3.42 -29.26 -42.79
C ALA A 8 -3.60 -29.25 -41.28
N LEU A 9 -3.53 -30.40 -40.64
CA LEU A 9 -3.64 -30.50 -39.16
C LEU A 9 -2.46 -29.77 -38.45
N LEU A 10 -1.26 -29.92 -39.00
CA LEU A 10 -0.07 -29.24 -38.46
C LEU A 10 -0.21 -27.72 -38.57
N VAL A 11 -0.72 -27.21 -39.70
CA VAL A 11 -0.97 -25.77 -39.85
C VAL A 11 -2.01 -25.26 -38.86
N VAL A 12 -3.11 -25.99 -38.64
CA VAL A 12 -4.13 -25.65 -37.64
C VAL A 12 -3.55 -25.63 -36.25
N LEU A 13 -2.72 -26.58 -35.86
CA LEU A 13 -2.05 -26.61 -34.55
C LEU A 13 -1.11 -25.40 -34.35
N ILE A 14 -0.35 -25.04 -35.40
CA ILE A 14 0.52 -23.86 -35.34
C ILE A 14 -0.31 -22.57 -35.11
N PHE A 15 -1.38 -22.38 -35.87
CA PHE A 15 -2.27 -21.24 -35.71
C PHE A 15 -2.95 -21.21 -34.33
N ALA A 16 -3.42 -22.36 -33.83
CA ALA A 16 -4.00 -22.46 -32.50
C ALA A 16 -2.98 -22.14 -31.41
N GLY A 17 -1.72 -22.58 -31.56
CA GLY A 17 -0.64 -22.26 -30.63
C GLY A 17 -0.28 -20.78 -30.59
N ILE A 18 -0.19 -20.15 -31.77
CA ILE A 18 0.07 -18.70 -31.88
C ILE A 18 -1.10 -17.89 -31.28
N PHE A 19 -2.33 -18.27 -31.61
CA PHE A 19 -3.52 -17.63 -31.08
C PHE A 19 -3.62 -17.76 -29.56
N GLY A 20 -3.35 -18.97 -29.01
CA GLY A 20 -3.28 -19.18 -27.56
C GLY A 20 -2.22 -18.31 -26.90
N ARG A 21 -1.02 -18.23 -27.49
CA ARG A 21 0.09 -17.42 -26.94
C ARG A 21 -0.21 -15.93 -26.87
N ILE A 22 -0.98 -15.40 -27.83
CA ILE A 22 -1.36 -13.98 -27.88
C ILE A 22 -2.47 -13.66 -26.87
N ASN A 23 -3.38 -14.62 -26.63
CA ASN A 23 -4.56 -14.40 -25.80
C ASN A 23 -4.40 -14.83 -24.33
N ILE A 24 -3.31 -15.52 -23.98
CA ILE A 24 -3.02 -15.85 -22.57
C ILE A 24 -2.50 -14.58 -21.90
N PRO A 25 -3.22 -13.99 -20.91
CA PRO A 25 -2.68 -12.92 -20.10
C PRO A 25 -1.44 -13.42 -19.38
N ILE A 26 -0.32 -12.74 -19.56
CA ILE A 26 0.91 -13.04 -18.84
C ILE A 26 0.91 -12.11 -17.63
N GLU A 27 0.46 -12.60 -16.49
CA GLU A 27 0.70 -11.98 -15.21
C GLU A 27 2.13 -12.33 -14.81
N ASN A 28 2.95 -11.31 -14.57
CA ASN A 28 4.36 -11.52 -14.23
C ASN A 28 4.55 -12.18 -12.87
N GLU A 29 3.59 -12.02 -11.95
CA GLU A 29 3.58 -12.65 -10.63
C GLU A 29 2.12 -12.86 -10.19
N PRO A 30 1.80 -13.99 -9.51
CA PRO A 30 0.53 -14.10 -8.83
C PRO A 30 0.50 -13.00 -7.74
N GLU A 31 -0.56 -12.20 -7.69
CA GLU A 31 -0.79 -11.24 -6.61
C GLU A 31 -0.94 -11.99 -5.28
N ILE A 32 0.17 -12.22 -4.60
CA ILE A 32 0.16 -12.62 -3.19
C ILE A 32 -0.01 -11.32 -2.41
N ILE A 33 -1.25 -10.97 -2.12
CA ILE A 33 -1.56 -9.83 -1.27
C ILE A 33 -1.22 -10.25 0.17
N ILE A 34 -0.07 -9.80 0.65
CA ILE A 34 0.31 -9.96 2.06
C ILE A 34 -0.34 -8.79 2.82
N PRO A 35 -1.25 -9.06 3.77
CA PRO A 35 -1.88 -7.98 4.52
C PRO A 35 -0.84 -7.26 5.40
N VAL A 36 -0.69 -5.96 5.21
CA VAL A 36 0.16 -5.09 6.02
C VAL A 36 -0.69 -3.98 6.60
N VAL A 37 -0.69 -3.87 7.92
CA VAL A 37 -1.46 -2.86 8.67
C VAL A 37 -0.51 -1.86 9.32
N TYR A 38 -0.79 -0.59 9.12
CA TYR A 38 -0.10 0.54 9.73
C TYR A 38 -0.89 1.03 10.95
N VAL A 39 -0.19 1.24 12.05
CA VAL A 39 -0.71 1.86 13.27
C VAL A 39 0.13 3.07 13.60
N GLY A 40 -0.47 4.25 13.66
CA GLY A 40 0.20 5.49 14.03
C GLY A 40 -0.47 6.14 15.22
N VAL A 41 0.30 6.60 16.22
CA VAL A 41 -0.21 7.30 17.40
C VAL A 41 0.71 8.45 17.78
N GLY A 42 0.14 9.57 18.17
CA GLY A 42 0.86 10.78 18.53
C GLY A 42 0.59 11.26 19.95
N LEU A 43 1.63 11.79 20.59
CA LEU A 43 1.54 12.51 21.85
C LEU A 43 2.56 13.65 21.83
N ASN A 44 2.09 14.90 21.94
CA ASN A 44 2.96 16.07 21.82
C ASN A 44 3.86 16.24 23.06
N GLY A 45 5.10 16.68 22.82
CA GLY A 45 6.03 17.06 23.90
C GLY A 45 6.79 15.89 24.53
N ILE A 46 6.84 14.72 23.88
CA ILE A 46 7.58 13.55 24.38
C ILE A 46 8.80 13.23 23.53
N SER A 47 9.84 12.70 24.17
CA SER A 47 11.04 12.21 23.50
C SER A 47 10.78 10.90 22.73
N PRO A 48 11.69 10.48 21.84
CA PRO A 48 11.58 9.17 21.20
C PRO A 48 11.53 8.00 22.19
N GLU A 49 12.30 8.06 23.28
CA GLU A 49 12.31 7.03 24.33
C GLU A 49 10.98 6.97 25.07
N ASP A 50 10.35 8.12 25.31
CA ASP A 50 9.01 8.18 25.91
C ASP A 50 7.94 7.73 24.91
N SER A 51 8.07 8.06 23.63
CA SER A 51 7.19 7.56 22.55
C SER A 51 7.24 6.03 22.48
N GLU A 52 8.42 5.43 22.58
CA GLU A 52 8.57 3.98 22.65
C GLU A 52 7.86 3.40 23.86
N ARG A 53 8.16 3.94 25.04
CA ARG A 53 7.67 3.41 26.31
C ARG A 53 6.17 3.60 26.52
N LEU A 54 5.64 4.77 26.19
CA LEU A 54 4.27 5.19 26.52
C LEU A 54 3.26 4.86 25.42
N LEU A 55 3.69 4.79 24.17
CA LEU A 55 2.82 4.59 23.01
C LEU A 55 3.09 3.25 22.32
N LEU A 56 4.34 3.03 21.86
CA LEU A 56 4.67 1.87 21.04
C LEU A 56 4.55 0.56 21.83
N LYS A 57 5.16 0.49 22.98
CA LYS A 57 5.21 -0.72 23.80
C LYS A 57 3.83 -1.25 24.21
N PRO A 58 2.88 -0.43 24.67
CA PRO A 58 1.50 -0.86 24.89
C PRO A 58 0.82 -1.43 23.64
N ILE A 59 1.06 -0.84 22.47
CA ILE A 59 0.52 -1.33 21.18
C ILE A 59 1.14 -2.68 20.84
N GLU A 60 2.46 -2.80 20.90
CA GLU A 60 3.16 -4.06 20.60
C GLU A 60 2.73 -5.21 21.53
N ASP A 61 2.55 -4.92 22.83
CA ASP A 61 2.15 -5.93 23.80
C ASP A 61 0.78 -6.53 23.49
N GLU A 62 -0.20 -5.71 23.03
CA GLU A 62 -1.51 -6.20 22.62
C GLU A 62 -1.47 -6.89 21.26
N ILE A 63 -0.74 -6.33 20.29
CA ILE A 63 -0.62 -6.89 18.94
C ILE A 63 0.07 -8.25 18.95
N ARG A 64 1.08 -8.46 19.77
CA ARG A 64 1.80 -9.76 19.89
C ARG A 64 0.89 -10.93 20.28
N GLY A 65 -0.27 -10.67 20.86
CA GLY A 65 -1.27 -11.68 21.18
C GLY A 65 -2.12 -12.13 19.98
N ILE A 66 -1.99 -11.49 18.83
CA ILE A 66 -2.80 -11.79 17.62
C ILE A 66 -2.19 -12.96 16.87
N GLU A 67 -3.01 -13.96 16.53
CA GLU A 67 -2.60 -15.09 15.67
C GLU A 67 -2.50 -14.68 14.20
N GLY A 68 -1.55 -15.25 13.46
CA GLY A 68 -1.36 -15.01 12.03
C GLY A 68 -0.46 -13.81 11.70
N ILE A 69 0.26 -13.26 12.69
CA ILE A 69 1.30 -12.25 12.45
C ILE A 69 2.60 -12.94 12.01
N ASP A 70 3.14 -12.48 10.88
CA ASP A 70 4.44 -12.87 10.36
C ASP A 70 5.55 -11.96 10.90
N GLU A 71 5.35 -10.64 10.84
CA GLU A 71 6.33 -9.65 11.32
C GLU A 71 5.65 -8.46 12.00
N LEU A 72 6.26 -7.97 13.09
CA LEU A 72 5.88 -6.74 13.77
C LEU A 72 7.11 -5.83 13.88
N GLN A 73 7.03 -4.67 13.25
CA GLN A 73 8.06 -3.63 13.32
C GLN A 73 7.52 -2.40 14.05
N GLY A 74 8.28 -1.88 15.02
CA GLY A 74 7.95 -0.68 15.77
C GLY A 74 8.98 0.43 15.57
N PHE A 75 8.51 1.66 15.42
CA PHE A 75 9.35 2.85 15.27
C PHE A 75 8.86 3.94 16.22
N ALA A 76 9.76 4.49 17.00
CA ALA A 76 9.47 5.59 17.91
C ALA A 76 10.22 6.86 17.46
N TYR A 77 9.48 7.93 17.34
CA TYR A 77 9.97 9.26 16.96
C TYR A 77 9.60 10.27 18.03
N GLU A 78 10.15 11.48 17.95
CA GLU A 78 9.71 12.59 18.77
C GLU A 78 8.22 12.88 18.52
N ASN A 79 7.40 12.85 19.57
CA ASN A 79 5.94 13.09 19.52
C ASN A 79 5.11 12.03 18.79
N TYR A 80 5.69 10.92 18.33
CA TYR A 80 4.99 9.98 17.47
C TYR A 80 5.56 8.56 17.52
N ALA A 81 4.68 7.56 17.48
CA ALA A 81 5.07 6.16 17.36
C ALA A 81 4.31 5.49 16.21
N VAL A 82 4.95 4.53 15.58
CA VAL A 82 4.42 3.74 14.46
C VAL A 82 4.64 2.26 14.73
N ALA A 83 3.62 1.45 14.50
CA ALA A 83 3.78 0.01 14.37
C ALA A 83 3.33 -0.43 12.97
N ILE A 84 4.10 -1.31 12.34
CA ILE A 84 3.78 -1.95 11.06
C ILE A 84 3.62 -3.43 11.34
N VAL A 85 2.46 -3.97 11.02
CA VAL A 85 2.08 -5.36 11.29
C VAL A 85 1.87 -6.07 9.98
N GLN A 86 2.72 -7.03 9.68
CA GLN A 86 2.60 -7.90 8.51
C GLN A 86 1.97 -9.22 8.95
N PHE A 87 0.95 -9.65 8.22
CA PHE A 87 0.28 -10.92 8.46
C PHE A 87 0.73 -11.99 7.46
N GLU A 88 0.47 -13.25 7.80
CA GLU A 88 0.65 -14.36 6.87
C GLU A 88 -0.28 -14.21 5.65
N ALA A 89 0.16 -14.70 4.48
CA ALA A 89 -0.61 -14.61 3.22
C ALA A 89 -1.97 -15.36 3.26
N ALA A 90 -2.20 -16.20 4.27
CA ALA A 90 -3.46 -16.90 4.48
C ALA A 90 -4.57 -16.01 5.08
N GLU A 91 -4.19 -14.89 5.71
CA GLU A 91 -5.12 -13.94 6.33
C GLU A 91 -5.70 -12.98 5.29
N THR A 92 -6.92 -12.50 5.53
CA THR A 92 -7.51 -11.46 4.68
C THR A 92 -7.22 -10.08 5.27
N MET A 93 -7.01 -9.07 4.41
CA MET A 93 -6.75 -7.69 4.85
C MET A 93 -7.82 -7.19 5.84
N LYS A 94 -9.10 -7.47 5.56
CA LYS A 94 -10.20 -7.04 6.44
C LYS A 94 -10.10 -7.65 7.84
N GLN A 95 -9.83 -8.95 7.95
CA GLN A 95 -9.70 -9.63 9.24
C GLN A 95 -8.47 -9.12 10.00
N SER A 96 -7.34 -8.94 9.30
CA SER A 96 -6.11 -8.38 9.88
C SER A 96 -6.34 -6.97 10.42
N LEU A 97 -7.03 -6.12 9.66
CA LEU A 97 -7.35 -4.76 10.07
C LEU A 97 -8.25 -4.71 11.30
N ASP A 98 -9.29 -5.57 11.34
CA ASP A 98 -10.22 -5.64 12.47
C ASP A 98 -9.50 -6.15 13.74
N LYS A 99 -8.67 -7.20 13.64
CA LYS A 99 -7.85 -7.71 14.75
C LYS A 99 -6.92 -6.63 15.32
N VAL A 100 -6.23 -5.87 14.45
CA VAL A 100 -5.33 -4.80 14.90
C VAL A 100 -6.10 -3.65 15.53
N ARG A 101 -7.27 -3.27 14.99
CA ARG A 101 -8.11 -2.23 15.60
C ARG A 101 -8.56 -2.59 17.00
N ASP A 102 -8.95 -3.83 17.22
CA ASP A 102 -9.35 -4.31 18.54
C ASP A 102 -8.16 -4.25 19.53
N ALA A 103 -7.00 -4.75 19.14
CA ALA A 103 -5.78 -4.69 19.95
C ALA A 103 -5.36 -3.24 20.29
N VAL A 104 -5.44 -2.33 19.30
CA VAL A 104 -5.15 -0.90 19.53
C VAL A 104 -6.18 -0.26 20.48
N ASN A 105 -7.46 -0.64 20.41
CA ASN A 105 -8.47 -0.17 21.34
C ASN A 105 -8.17 -0.65 22.78
N ASP A 106 -7.69 -1.87 22.95
CA ASP A 106 -7.26 -2.38 24.26
C ASP A 106 -6.00 -1.65 24.77
N ALA A 107 -5.05 -1.35 23.87
CA ALA A 107 -3.86 -0.57 24.19
C ALA A 107 -4.17 0.87 24.64
N LYS A 108 -5.23 1.50 24.11
CA LYS A 108 -5.63 2.88 24.48
C LYS A 108 -5.83 3.10 25.96
N VAL A 109 -6.28 2.09 26.71
CA VAL A 109 -6.49 2.18 28.16
C VAL A 109 -5.17 2.45 28.90
N LYS A 110 -4.03 2.11 28.27
CA LYS A 110 -2.68 2.28 28.84
C LYS A 110 -2.01 3.59 28.40
N PHE A 111 -2.62 4.35 27.49
CA PHE A 111 -2.05 5.60 26.99
C PHE A 111 -2.23 6.75 27.97
N PRO A 112 -1.33 7.75 27.96
CA PRO A 112 -1.55 9.04 28.63
C PRO A 112 -2.81 9.76 28.14
N ASP A 113 -3.43 10.58 28.99
CA ASP A 113 -4.71 11.26 28.72
C ASP A 113 -4.68 12.18 27.48
N ASP A 114 -3.54 12.81 27.18
CA ASP A 114 -3.38 13.73 26.04
C ASP A 114 -2.98 13.05 24.71
N THR A 115 -3.02 11.71 24.66
CA THR A 115 -2.68 10.96 23.46
C THR A 115 -3.71 11.17 22.37
N LYS A 116 -3.24 11.48 21.15
CA LYS A 116 -4.12 11.61 19.98
C LYS A 116 -4.74 10.26 19.63
N GLU A 117 -5.91 10.31 19.01
CA GLU A 117 -6.58 9.10 18.52
C GLU A 117 -5.64 8.32 17.57
N PRO A 118 -5.38 7.03 17.82
CA PRO A 118 -4.57 6.21 16.94
C PRO A 118 -5.20 6.06 15.56
N ILE A 119 -4.37 6.07 14.53
CA ILE A 119 -4.76 5.81 13.14
C ILE A 119 -4.39 4.38 12.81
N VAL A 120 -5.36 3.57 12.40
CA VAL A 120 -5.16 2.20 11.93
C VAL A 120 -5.62 2.11 10.48
N SER A 121 -4.70 1.85 9.57
CA SER A 121 -4.97 1.78 8.13
C SER A 121 -4.24 0.60 7.49
N GLU A 122 -4.77 0.12 6.37
CA GLU A 122 -4.04 -0.80 5.50
C GLU A 122 -2.89 -0.08 4.79
N VAL A 123 -1.82 -0.81 4.54
CA VAL A 123 -0.76 -0.38 3.63
C VAL A 123 -1.07 -1.01 2.28
N SER A 124 -1.60 -0.21 1.36
CA SER A 124 -1.81 -0.64 -0.02
C SER A 124 -0.56 -0.33 -0.85
N PHE A 125 0.01 -1.37 -1.46
CA PHE A 125 1.07 -1.17 -2.46
C PHE A 125 0.50 -0.71 -3.80
N GLU A 126 -0.82 -0.82 -3.99
CA GLU A 126 -1.53 -0.33 -5.17
C GLU A 126 -1.53 1.20 -5.24
N ASP A 127 -1.40 1.88 -4.09
CA ASP A 127 -1.32 3.35 -4.00
C ASP A 127 0.07 3.90 -4.40
N ASN A 128 1.04 3.05 -4.73
CA ASN A 128 2.32 3.52 -5.24
C ASN A 128 2.15 4.10 -6.65
N PRO A 129 2.62 5.35 -6.87
CA PRO A 129 2.49 5.96 -8.17
C PRO A 129 3.30 5.19 -9.21
N THR A 130 2.62 4.70 -10.25
CA THR A 130 3.26 4.03 -11.40
C THR A 130 4.13 5.00 -12.21
N ILE A 131 3.76 6.29 -12.23
CA ILE A 131 4.46 7.34 -12.94
C ILE A 131 4.58 8.56 -12.03
N VAL A 132 5.81 9.07 -11.87
CA VAL A 132 6.09 10.31 -11.15
C VAL A 132 6.55 11.37 -12.16
N LEU A 133 5.81 12.46 -12.25
CA LEU A 133 6.15 13.62 -13.08
C LEU A 133 6.71 14.74 -12.20
N SER A 134 7.94 15.18 -12.49
CA SER A 134 8.55 16.32 -11.82
C SER A 134 8.45 17.57 -12.70
N ILE A 135 7.95 18.66 -12.14
CA ILE A 135 7.84 19.96 -12.81
C ILE A 135 8.70 20.94 -12.06
N ASP A 136 9.75 21.45 -12.72
CA ASP A 136 10.61 22.46 -12.16
C ASP A 136 10.85 23.62 -13.13
N SER A 137 11.22 24.80 -12.61
CA SER A 137 11.61 25.95 -13.43
C SER A 137 12.52 26.88 -12.65
N LYS A 138 13.55 27.39 -13.33
CA LYS A 138 14.47 28.41 -12.76
C LYS A 138 13.90 29.84 -12.76
N THR A 139 12.84 30.09 -13.51
CA THR A 139 12.33 31.45 -13.78
C THR A 139 10.85 31.62 -13.44
N ALA A 140 10.08 30.56 -13.40
CA ALA A 140 8.66 30.62 -13.08
C ALA A 140 8.43 30.74 -11.57
N SER A 141 7.38 31.45 -11.18
CA SER A 141 6.98 31.52 -9.77
C SER A 141 6.36 30.19 -9.32
N GLU A 142 6.51 29.88 -8.05
CA GLU A 142 5.93 28.68 -7.40
C GLU A 142 4.41 28.57 -7.63
N ARG A 143 3.69 29.68 -7.54
CA ARG A 143 2.26 29.76 -7.83
C ARG A 143 1.91 29.41 -9.27
N TYR A 144 2.76 29.77 -10.23
CA TYR A 144 2.56 29.39 -11.62
C TYR A 144 2.76 27.89 -11.83
N LEU A 145 3.80 27.32 -11.21
CA LEU A 145 4.06 25.88 -11.26
C LEU A 145 2.93 25.07 -10.63
N LEU A 146 2.39 25.54 -9.50
CA LEU A 146 1.24 24.91 -8.85
C LEU A 146 0.00 24.90 -9.75
N ASN A 147 -0.32 26.05 -10.37
CA ASN A 147 -1.46 26.12 -11.28
C ASN A 147 -1.28 25.21 -12.51
N LEU A 148 -0.07 25.17 -13.05
CA LEU A 148 0.26 24.28 -14.18
C LEU A 148 0.13 22.81 -13.77
N ALA A 149 0.62 22.44 -12.57
CA ALA A 149 0.49 21.09 -12.05
C ALA A 149 -0.98 20.67 -11.86
N GLN A 150 -1.82 21.59 -11.38
CA GLN A 150 -3.27 21.37 -11.24
C GLN A 150 -3.96 21.20 -12.59
N GLU A 151 -3.54 21.92 -13.62
CA GLU A 151 -4.06 21.80 -14.98
C GLU A 151 -3.67 20.44 -15.58
N ILE A 152 -2.40 20.07 -15.45
CA ILE A 152 -1.90 18.76 -15.89
C ILE A 152 -2.63 17.62 -15.17
N LYS A 153 -2.83 17.73 -13.84
CA LYS A 153 -3.60 16.75 -13.06
C LYS A 153 -4.99 16.54 -13.67
N LYS A 154 -5.73 17.62 -13.95
CA LYS A 154 -7.07 17.55 -14.55
C LYS A 154 -7.08 16.88 -15.91
N GLU A 155 -6.11 17.20 -16.77
CA GLU A 155 -5.97 16.58 -18.09
C GLU A 155 -5.65 15.08 -17.99
N LEU A 156 -4.80 14.69 -17.04
CA LEU A 156 -4.47 13.28 -16.78
C LEU A 156 -5.70 12.50 -16.29
N GLU A 157 -6.48 13.06 -15.38
CA GLU A 157 -7.70 12.42 -14.84
C GLU A 157 -8.81 12.23 -15.90
N LEU A 158 -8.74 12.92 -17.05
CA LEU A 158 -9.65 12.67 -18.18
C LEU A 158 -9.29 11.43 -19.00
N ILE A 159 -8.11 10.85 -18.80
CA ILE A 159 -7.66 9.65 -19.52
C ILE A 159 -8.24 8.41 -18.82
N PRO A 160 -9.06 7.58 -19.49
CA PRO A 160 -9.77 6.46 -18.84
C PRO A 160 -8.86 5.39 -18.20
N SER A 161 -7.58 5.34 -18.60
CA SER A 161 -6.59 4.40 -18.07
C SER A 161 -5.81 4.93 -16.85
N ILE A 162 -6.06 6.16 -16.42
CA ILE A 162 -5.47 6.73 -15.21
C ILE A 162 -6.52 6.67 -14.10
N PHE A 163 -6.19 5.92 -13.04
CA PHE A 163 -7.08 5.74 -11.89
C PHE A 163 -7.12 7.01 -11.03
N GLU A 164 -5.96 7.57 -10.72
CA GLU A 164 -5.82 8.76 -9.88
C GLU A 164 -4.53 9.52 -10.20
N ALA A 165 -4.55 10.85 -10.07
CA ALA A 165 -3.37 11.70 -10.13
C ALA A 165 -3.26 12.53 -8.83
N GLN A 166 -2.12 12.42 -8.13
CA GLN A 166 -1.87 13.13 -6.88
C GLN A 166 -0.80 14.21 -7.07
N LEU A 167 -0.95 15.34 -6.36
CA LEU A 167 0.05 16.40 -6.31
C LEU A 167 0.86 16.27 -5.02
N ALA A 168 2.18 16.28 -5.12
CA ALA A 168 3.08 16.27 -3.99
C ALA A 168 4.06 17.44 -4.07
N GLY A 169 4.47 18.00 -2.92
CA GLY A 169 5.50 19.03 -2.85
C GLY A 169 4.99 20.47 -3.01
N ALA A 170 3.71 20.72 -2.78
CA ALA A 170 3.12 22.08 -2.77
C ALA A 170 2.79 22.52 -1.36
#